data_713008ab905dd4fda9da2e9b5a8e0aa9
#
_entry.id   713008ab905dd4fda9da2e9b5a8e0aa9
#
_cell.length_a   1.000
_cell.length_b   1.000
_cell.length_c   1.000
_cell.angle_alpha   90.00
_cell.angle_beta   90.00
_cell.angle_gamma   90.00
#
_symmetry.space_group_name_H-M   'P 1'
#
loop_
_entity.id
_entity.type
_entity.pdbx_description
1 polymer ?
#
loop_
_entity_poly.entity_id
_entity_poly.type
_entity_poly.pdbx_seq_one_letter_code
_entity_poly.pdbx_strand_id
1 'polypeptide(L)'
;MIPIYIRFIDNITNIQVRFTFRGFMYTILLMNIFRAMVPDIVYKRADVIPYETLKSEGKTCILFDFDNTLGPDHATAPDKYAFDIIDKVQKLGFKCCLVSNAKSGRSAGIAQELNIPCVTYAHKPRPVGIYRAMEKMGSSKEETVMIGDQVFTDVIAGRLAGVYTIMVERYSKKEIWYVVLKRPLEQIVRFFARY
;
A
#
# COMPACT_ATOMS: atom_id res chain seq x y z
N MET A 1 -25.57 32.03 -5.27
CA MET A 1 -25.10 30.79 -4.62
C MET A 1 -26.07 29.70 -5.06
N ILE A 2 -25.65 28.84 -6.00
CA ILE A 2 -26.52 27.81 -6.59
C ILE A 2 -26.41 26.56 -5.71
N PRO A 3 -27.49 26.04 -5.09
CA PRO A 3 -27.43 24.81 -4.33
C PRO A 3 -27.29 23.60 -5.26
N ILE A 4 -26.33 22.71 -4.96
CA ILE A 4 -26.16 21.45 -5.66
C ILE A 4 -26.90 20.37 -4.88
N TYR A 5 -27.81 19.65 -5.55
CA TYR A 5 -28.57 18.54 -4.96
C TYR A 5 -27.97 17.22 -5.46
N ILE A 6 -27.56 16.34 -4.54
CA ILE A 6 -27.16 14.96 -4.87
C ILE A 6 -28.23 14.04 -4.30
N ARG A 7 -28.79 13.19 -5.15
CA ARG A 7 -29.76 12.17 -4.78
C ARG A 7 -29.01 10.86 -4.58
N PHE A 8 -28.92 10.41 -3.34
CA PHE A 8 -28.49 9.04 -3.06
C PHE A 8 -29.72 8.14 -3.13
N ILE A 9 -29.72 7.20 -4.08
CA ILE A 9 -30.79 6.19 -4.21
C ILE A 9 -30.28 4.94 -3.49
N ASP A 10 -30.43 4.89 -2.19
CA ASP A 10 -30.44 3.67 -1.40
C ASP A 10 -31.76 3.60 -0.64
N ASN A 11 -32.35 2.41 -0.62
CA ASN A 11 -33.75 2.09 -0.34
C ASN A 11 -34.27 2.41 1.08
N ILE A 12 -33.74 3.32 1.86
CA ILE A 12 -34.19 3.51 3.25
C ILE A 12 -34.45 4.95 3.68
N THR A 13 -34.06 5.99 3.00
CA THR A 13 -34.55 7.35 3.35
C THR A 13 -34.22 8.37 2.27
N ASN A 14 -35.23 9.18 1.85
CA ASN A 14 -35.01 10.38 1.03
C ASN A 14 -34.39 11.47 1.92
N ILE A 15 -33.08 11.44 2.13
CA ILE A 15 -32.34 12.52 2.77
C ILE A 15 -31.86 13.49 1.70
N GLN A 16 -32.53 14.64 1.58
CA GLN A 16 -32.04 15.75 0.77
C GLN A 16 -30.98 16.51 1.58
N VAL A 17 -29.71 16.35 1.22
CA VAL A 17 -28.63 17.10 1.84
C VAL A 17 -28.30 18.34 1.01
N ARG A 18 -28.50 19.52 1.60
CA ARG A 18 -28.21 20.81 0.96
C ARG A 18 -26.73 21.16 1.22
N PHE A 19 -25.89 21.11 0.18
CA PHE A 19 -24.51 21.53 0.28
C PHE A 19 -24.31 22.94 -0.28
N THR A 20 -23.50 23.75 0.39
CA THR A 20 -22.86 24.91 -0.26
C THR A 20 -21.78 24.40 -1.20
N PHE A 21 -21.42 25.17 -2.25
CA PHE A 21 -20.32 24.78 -3.16
C PHE A 21 -19.02 24.43 -2.39
N ARG A 22 -18.68 25.19 -1.36
CA ARG A 22 -17.55 24.87 -0.45
C ARG A 22 -17.76 23.53 0.27
N GLY A 23 -18.94 23.28 0.83
CA GLY A 23 -19.23 22.00 1.51
C GLY A 23 -19.15 20.81 0.56
N PHE A 24 -19.61 20.96 -0.68
CA PHE A 24 -19.49 19.93 -1.72
C PHE A 24 -18.02 19.63 -2.06
N MET A 25 -17.18 20.67 -2.25
CA MET A 25 -15.76 20.51 -2.50
C MET A 25 -15.03 19.80 -1.33
N TYR A 26 -15.36 20.17 -0.08
CA TYR A 26 -14.81 19.50 1.10
C TYR A 26 -15.22 18.01 1.17
N THR A 27 -16.48 17.71 0.83
CA THR A 27 -16.94 16.31 0.83
C THR A 27 -16.20 15.48 -0.21
N ILE A 28 -16.01 16.00 -1.43
CA ILE A 28 -15.22 15.31 -2.47
C ILE A 28 -13.77 15.11 -2.02
N LEU A 29 -13.16 16.12 -1.43
CA LEU A 29 -11.78 16.03 -0.92
C LEU A 29 -11.66 14.95 0.16
N LEU A 30 -12.56 14.94 1.14
CA LEU A 30 -12.60 13.93 2.20
C LEU A 30 -12.83 12.52 1.63
N MET A 31 -13.73 12.36 0.67
CA MET A 31 -13.96 11.08 0.00
C MET A 31 -12.72 10.59 -0.73
N ASN A 32 -11.99 11.47 -1.43
CA ASN A 32 -10.76 11.10 -2.13
C ASN A 32 -9.64 10.70 -1.14
N ILE A 33 -9.51 11.44 -0.03
CA ILE A 33 -8.58 11.09 1.05
C ILE A 33 -8.93 9.72 1.62
N PHE A 34 -10.20 9.48 1.93
CA PHE A 34 -10.66 8.21 2.47
C PHE A 34 -10.41 7.05 1.50
N ARG A 35 -10.74 7.23 0.20
CA ARG A 35 -10.46 6.24 -0.85
C ARG A 35 -8.97 5.89 -0.96
N ALA A 36 -8.09 6.88 -0.77
CA ALA A 36 -6.66 6.63 -0.79
C ALA A 36 -6.17 5.78 0.41
N MET A 37 -6.96 5.66 1.48
CA MET A 37 -6.65 4.84 2.64
C MET A 37 -7.18 3.40 2.53
N VAL A 38 -7.96 3.08 1.49
CA VAL A 38 -8.55 1.75 1.29
C VAL A 38 -7.70 0.96 0.32
N PRO A 39 -7.07 -0.15 0.73
CA PRO A 39 -6.36 -1.04 -0.18
C PRO A 39 -7.34 -1.78 -1.11
N ASP A 40 -6.85 -2.29 -2.22
CA ASP A 40 -7.68 -3.10 -3.12
C ASP A 40 -8.02 -4.45 -2.48
N ILE A 41 -7.09 -5.02 -1.70
CA ILE A 41 -7.31 -6.27 -0.96
C ILE A 41 -6.41 -6.36 0.28
N VAL A 42 -6.82 -7.18 1.26
CA VAL A 42 -6.05 -7.44 2.50
C VAL A 42 -5.80 -8.94 2.65
N TYR A 43 -4.57 -9.30 2.98
CA TYR A 43 -4.18 -10.65 3.37
C TYR A 43 -3.53 -10.68 4.75
N LYS A 44 -3.57 -11.83 5.40
CA LYS A 44 -2.91 -12.00 6.71
C LYS A 44 -1.39 -11.88 6.62
N ARG A 45 -0.80 -12.37 5.52
CA ARG A 45 0.65 -12.43 5.33
C ARG A 45 0.96 -12.42 3.84
N ALA A 46 2.18 -12.05 3.48
CA ALA A 46 2.59 -12.01 2.08
C ALA A 46 2.72 -13.41 1.45
N ASP A 47 3.02 -14.45 2.23
CA ASP A 47 3.14 -15.84 1.74
C ASP A 47 1.82 -16.47 1.28
N VAL A 48 0.67 -15.97 1.78
CA VAL A 48 -0.67 -16.48 1.39
C VAL A 48 -1.31 -15.70 0.23
N ILE A 49 -0.61 -14.72 -0.33
CA ILE A 49 -1.09 -13.99 -1.51
C ILE A 49 -1.09 -14.94 -2.72
N PRO A 50 -2.19 -15.01 -3.49
CA PRO A 50 -2.29 -15.83 -4.70
C PRO A 50 -1.55 -15.16 -5.87
N TYR A 51 -0.22 -15.21 -5.87
CA TYR A 51 0.62 -14.55 -6.87
C TYR A 51 0.35 -15.05 -8.29
N GLU A 52 -0.03 -16.32 -8.44
CA GLU A 52 -0.43 -16.93 -9.71
C GLU A 52 -1.66 -16.21 -10.31
N THR A 53 -2.63 -15.85 -9.46
CA THR A 53 -3.81 -15.06 -9.87
C THR A 53 -3.40 -13.66 -10.30
N LEU A 54 -2.56 -12.98 -9.52
CA LEU A 54 -2.05 -11.65 -9.89
C LEU A 54 -1.34 -11.70 -11.26
N LYS A 55 -0.58 -12.77 -11.52
CA LYS A 55 0.10 -12.96 -12.79
C LYS A 55 -0.89 -13.13 -13.94
N SER A 56 -1.94 -13.92 -13.74
CA SER A 56 -3.00 -14.11 -14.76
C SER A 56 -3.83 -12.85 -15.02
N GLU A 57 -3.89 -11.93 -14.04
CA GLU A 57 -4.51 -10.59 -14.16
C GLU A 57 -3.59 -9.56 -14.82
N GLY A 58 -2.42 -9.98 -15.34
CA GLY A 58 -1.49 -9.11 -16.04
C GLY A 58 -0.54 -8.32 -15.13
N LYS A 59 -0.45 -8.65 -13.84
CA LYS A 59 0.55 -8.06 -12.97
C LYS A 59 1.92 -8.67 -13.25
N THR A 60 2.93 -7.81 -13.42
CA THR A 60 4.29 -8.23 -13.77
C THR A 60 5.35 -7.69 -12.82
N CYS A 61 5.00 -6.71 -11.99
CA CYS A 61 5.91 -6.04 -11.06
C CYS A 61 5.31 -5.96 -9.66
N ILE A 62 6.11 -6.33 -8.65
CA ILE A 62 5.73 -6.24 -7.25
C ILE A 62 6.72 -5.32 -6.52
N LEU A 63 6.18 -4.29 -5.90
CA LEU A 63 6.88 -3.38 -5.00
C LEU A 63 6.58 -3.80 -3.57
N PHE A 64 7.59 -4.12 -2.80
CA PHE A 64 7.45 -4.53 -1.40
C PHE A 64 7.93 -3.43 -0.46
N ASP A 65 7.18 -3.16 0.60
CA ASP A 65 7.78 -2.68 1.83
C ASP A 65 8.51 -3.84 2.53
N PHE A 66 9.46 -3.55 3.42
CA PHE A 66 10.19 -4.60 4.15
C PHE A 66 9.71 -4.72 5.59
N ASP A 67 9.73 -3.60 6.32
CA ASP A 67 9.46 -3.58 7.76
C ASP A 67 8.03 -4.03 8.05
N ASN A 68 7.85 -5.08 8.86
CA ASN A 68 6.56 -5.73 9.14
C ASN A 68 5.80 -6.31 7.94
N THR A 69 6.39 -6.30 6.74
CA THR A 69 5.82 -6.90 5.51
C THR A 69 6.56 -8.17 5.11
N LEU A 70 7.86 -8.08 4.84
CA LEU A 70 8.74 -9.22 4.49
C LEU A 70 9.60 -9.67 5.66
N GLY A 71 9.66 -8.94 6.75
CA GLY A 71 10.44 -9.27 7.94
C GLY A 71 10.05 -8.43 9.13
N PRO A 72 10.67 -8.66 10.30
CA PRO A 72 10.43 -7.87 11.50
C PRO A 72 10.81 -6.40 11.29
N ASP A 73 10.12 -5.52 12.02
CA ASP A 73 10.47 -4.09 12.04
C ASP A 73 11.94 -3.91 12.47
N HIS A 74 12.67 -3.08 11.74
CA HIS A 74 14.10 -2.81 11.95
C HIS A 74 15.05 -4.02 11.88
N ALA A 75 14.66 -5.14 11.29
CA ALA A 75 15.61 -6.21 11.01
C ALA A 75 16.78 -5.69 10.17
N THR A 76 17.98 -6.18 10.46
CA THR A 76 19.22 -5.79 9.75
C THR A 76 19.53 -6.66 8.55
N ALA A 77 18.89 -7.84 8.48
CA ALA A 77 19.02 -8.82 7.40
C ALA A 77 17.67 -9.47 7.11
N PRO A 78 17.46 -9.98 5.88
CA PRO A 78 16.28 -10.78 5.56
C PRO A 78 16.36 -12.15 6.23
N ASP A 79 15.22 -12.68 6.61
CA ASP A 79 15.09 -14.04 7.12
C ASP A 79 14.59 -15.02 6.03
N LYS A 80 14.45 -16.30 6.40
CA LYS A 80 13.97 -17.33 5.49
C LYS A 80 12.61 -16.97 4.85
N TYR A 81 11.74 -16.30 5.58
CA TYR A 81 10.43 -15.90 5.08
C TYR A 81 10.52 -14.91 3.91
N ALA A 82 11.40 -13.90 4.04
CA ALA A 82 11.64 -12.95 2.97
C ALA A 82 12.23 -13.64 1.73
N PHE A 83 13.21 -14.52 1.93
CA PHE A 83 13.81 -15.29 0.82
C PHE A 83 12.79 -16.18 0.10
N ASP A 84 11.96 -16.92 0.85
CA ASP A 84 10.95 -17.81 0.29
C ASP A 84 9.93 -17.04 -0.58
N ILE A 85 9.50 -15.85 -0.13
CA ILE A 85 8.56 -15.02 -0.89
C ILE A 85 9.21 -14.48 -2.16
N ILE A 86 10.40 -13.90 -2.06
CA ILE A 86 11.08 -13.32 -3.22
C ILE A 86 11.40 -14.40 -4.25
N ASP A 87 11.91 -15.56 -3.83
CA ASP A 87 12.14 -16.70 -4.71
C ASP A 87 10.85 -17.17 -5.41
N LYS A 88 9.75 -17.32 -4.65
CA LYS A 88 8.44 -17.69 -5.20
C LYS A 88 8.00 -16.72 -6.30
N VAL A 89 8.02 -15.41 -6.05
CA VAL A 89 7.50 -14.42 -7.00
C VAL A 89 8.45 -14.26 -8.21
N GLN A 90 9.75 -14.38 -8.02
CA GLN A 90 10.71 -14.37 -9.11
C GLN A 90 10.57 -15.62 -10.03
N LYS A 91 10.32 -16.81 -9.45
CA LYS A 91 10.03 -18.04 -10.23
C LYS A 91 8.74 -17.92 -11.06
N LEU A 92 7.77 -17.13 -10.59
CA LEU A 92 6.57 -16.80 -11.35
C LEU A 92 6.83 -15.71 -12.42
N GLY A 93 8.04 -15.20 -12.53
CA GLY A 93 8.43 -14.19 -13.51
C GLY A 93 8.00 -12.77 -13.16
N PHE A 94 7.82 -12.46 -11.87
CA PHE A 94 7.63 -11.07 -11.43
C PHE A 94 8.97 -10.35 -11.31
N LYS A 95 8.98 -9.09 -11.71
CA LYS A 95 10.00 -8.13 -11.30
C LYS A 95 9.71 -7.69 -9.88
N CYS A 96 10.73 -7.59 -9.02
CA CYS A 96 10.57 -7.23 -7.61
C CYS A 96 11.47 -6.05 -7.24
N CYS A 97 10.98 -5.14 -6.39
CA CYS A 97 11.76 -4.02 -5.88
C CYS A 97 11.34 -3.69 -4.44
N LEU A 98 12.30 -3.43 -3.55
CA LEU A 98 11.99 -2.86 -2.24
C LEU A 98 11.75 -1.36 -2.34
N VAL A 99 10.74 -0.86 -1.61
CA VAL A 99 10.40 0.57 -1.55
C VAL A 99 10.29 1.00 -0.09
N SER A 100 11.34 1.64 0.43
CA SER A 100 11.50 1.94 1.86
C SER A 100 11.65 3.43 2.13
N ASN A 101 11.05 3.91 3.23
CA ASN A 101 11.27 5.25 3.76
C ASN A 101 12.61 5.39 4.53
N ALA A 102 13.29 4.27 4.78
CA ALA A 102 14.55 4.30 5.52
C ALA A 102 15.60 5.15 4.79
N LYS A 103 16.31 5.94 5.59
CA LYS A 103 17.41 6.80 5.13
C LYS A 103 18.76 6.10 5.21
N SER A 104 18.84 4.97 5.89
CA SER A 104 20.07 4.21 6.11
C SER A 104 20.35 3.24 4.96
N GLY A 105 21.60 2.79 4.84
CA GLY A 105 21.99 1.70 3.94
C GLY A 105 21.33 0.34 4.24
N ARG A 106 20.62 0.21 5.38
CA ARG A 106 19.97 -1.03 5.82
C ARG A 106 19.06 -1.63 4.75
N SER A 107 18.10 -0.85 4.23
CA SER A 107 17.17 -1.37 3.19
C SER A 107 17.89 -1.72 1.89
N ALA A 108 18.96 -1.01 1.54
CA ALA A 108 19.81 -1.34 0.39
C ALA A 108 20.59 -2.64 0.63
N GLY A 109 21.14 -2.86 1.83
CA GLY A 109 21.81 -4.12 2.21
C GLY A 109 20.84 -5.31 2.15
N ILE A 110 19.65 -5.18 2.73
CA ILE A 110 18.60 -6.22 2.67
C ILE A 110 18.24 -6.55 1.20
N ALA A 111 18.04 -5.53 0.37
CA ALA A 111 17.72 -5.73 -1.04
C ALA A 111 18.87 -6.41 -1.81
N GLN A 112 20.11 -6.09 -1.46
CA GLN A 112 21.28 -6.75 -2.02
C GLN A 112 21.32 -8.24 -1.64
N GLU A 113 21.07 -8.58 -0.37
CA GLU A 113 20.99 -9.98 0.06
C GLU A 113 19.84 -10.74 -0.62
N LEU A 114 18.68 -10.09 -0.82
CA LEU A 114 17.54 -10.66 -1.55
C LEU A 114 17.73 -10.66 -3.08
N ASN A 115 18.83 -10.12 -3.58
CA ASN A 115 19.14 -9.97 -5.00
C ASN A 115 18.01 -9.27 -5.79
N ILE A 116 17.47 -8.17 -5.23
CA ILE A 116 16.45 -7.32 -5.86
C ILE A 116 16.83 -5.84 -5.78
N PRO A 117 16.38 -5.00 -6.73
CA PRO A 117 16.52 -3.55 -6.64
C PRO A 117 15.84 -2.96 -5.39
N CYS A 118 16.31 -1.75 -4.99
CA CYS A 118 15.72 -0.99 -3.90
C CYS A 118 15.55 0.48 -4.27
N VAL A 119 14.48 1.08 -3.77
CA VAL A 119 14.25 2.54 -3.71
C VAL A 119 14.20 2.94 -2.24
N THR A 120 15.28 3.55 -1.77
CA THR A 120 15.37 4.18 -0.45
C THR A 120 14.86 5.62 -0.53
N TYR A 121 14.61 6.26 0.64
CA TYR A 121 14.03 7.61 0.69
C TYR A 121 12.76 7.72 -0.18
N ALA A 122 11.87 6.75 -0.06
CA ALA A 122 10.68 6.67 -0.90
C ALA A 122 9.66 7.79 -0.61
N HIS A 123 9.75 8.40 0.59
CA HIS A 123 8.86 9.47 1.06
C HIS A 123 7.37 9.08 1.09
N LYS A 124 7.07 7.77 1.28
CA LYS A 124 5.68 7.34 1.51
C LYS A 124 5.07 8.11 2.68
N PRO A 125 3.87 8.66 2.59
CA PRO A 125 2.78 8.35 1.65
C PRO A 125 2.81 9.08 0.30
N ARG A 126 3.80 9.92 -0.01
CA ARG A 126 3.89 10.51 -1.35
C ARG A 126 4.17 9.41 -2.39
N PRO A 127 3.59 9.51 -3.60
CA PRO A 127 3.73 8.45 -4.61
C PRO A 127 5.10 8.45 -5.32
N VAL A 128 5.96 9.43 -5.04
CA VAL A 128 7.23 9.63 -5.76
C VAL A 128 8.16 8.41 -5.69
N GLY A 129 8.20 7.71 -4.54
CA GLY A 129 8.98 6.49 -4.38
C GLY A 129 8.46 5.34 -5.24
N ILE A 130 7.13 5.24 -5.39
CA ILE A 130 6.47 4.26 -6.24
C ILE A 130 6.80 4.54 -7.72
N TYR A 131 6.71 5.81 -8.17
CA TYR A 131 7.08 6.18 -9.55
C TYR A 131 8.53 5.86 -9.87
N ARG A 132 9.47 6.18 -8.95
CA ARG A 132 10.89 5.83 -9.11
C ARG A 132 11.12 4.32 -9.20
N ALA A 133 10.34 3.53 -8.44
CA ALA A 133 10.42 2.09 -8.49
C ALA A 133 9.87 1.54 -9.81
N MET A 134 8.72 2.03 -10.28
CA MET A 134 8.16 1.65 -11.58
C MET A 134 9.12 1.98 -12.73
N GLU A 135 9.69 3.18 -12.75
CA GLU A 135 10.69 3.59 -13.72
C GLU A 135 11.90 2.64 -13.71
N LYS A 136 12.45 2.36 -12.52
CA LYS A 136 13.58 1.45 -12.35
C LYS A 136 13.29 0.03 -12.83
N MET A 137 12.05 -0.43 -12.68
CA MET A 137 11.60 -1.77 -13.09
C MET A 137 11.09 -1.82 -14.53
N GLY A 138 10.93 -0.68 -15.21
CA GLY A 138 10.32 -0.60 -16.52
C GLY A 138 8.91 -1.21 -16.51
N SER A 139 8.03 -0.77 -15.58
CA SER A 139 6.66 -1.27 -15.42
C SER A 139 5.66 -0.13 -15.43
N SER A 140 4.45 -0.39 -15.95
CA SER A 140 3.33 0.53 -15.90
C SER A 140 2.60 0.43 -14.55
N LYS A 141 1.70 1.39 -14.26
CA LYS A 141 0.89 1.35 -13.03
C LYS A 141 -0.13 0.21 -13.05
N GLU A 142 -0.62 -0.15 -14.21
CA GLU A 142 -1.57 -1.25 -14.42
C GLU A 142 -0.94 -2.61 -14.10
N GLU A 143 0.35 -2.76 -14.38
CA GLU A 143 1.11 -3.99 -14.17
C GLU A 143 1.72 -4.09 -12.77
N THR A 144 1.70 -3.00 -12.00
CA THR A 144 2.41 -2.90 -10.72
C THR A 144 1.50 -3.13 -9.54
N VAL A 145 2.01 -3.86 -8.55
CA VAL A 145 1.37 -4.09 -7.24
C VAL A 145 2.26 -3.52 -6.15
N MET A 146 1.69 -2.76 -5.21
CA MET A 146 2.36 -2.37 -3.95
C MET A 146 1.87 -3.25 -2.81
N ILE A 147 2.79 -3.90 -2.10
CA ILE A 147 2.51 -4.72 -0.92
C ILE A 147 3.18 -4.11 0.30
N GLY A 148 2.39 -3.84 1.35
CA GLY A 148 2.87 -3.26 2.60
C GLY A 148 1.92 -3.48 3.76
N ASP A 149 2.34 -3.13 4.98
CA ASP A 149 1.57 -3.35 6.22
C ASP A 149 0.88 -2.09 6.75
N GLN A 150 1.25 -0.91 6.25
CA GLN A 150 0.78 0.35 6.79
C GLN A 150 -0.15 1.11 5.84
N VAL A 151 -1.36 1.44 6.34
CA VAL A 151 -2.34 2.27 5.60
C VAL A 151 -1.75 3.63 5.26
N PHE A 152 -1.17 4.33 6.26
CA PHE A 152 -0.72 5.72 6.13
C PHE A 152 0.58 5.92 5.37
N THR A 153 1.22 4.86 4.93
CA THR A 153 2.42 4.92 4.10
C THR A 153 2.24 4.16 2.80
N ASP A 154 2.11 2.85 2.87
CA ASP A 154 2.16 1.96 1.70
C ASP A 154 0.90 2.03 0.86
N VAL A 155 -0.26 1.88 1.53
CA VAL A 155 -1.56 1.91 0.85
C VAL A 155 -1.77 3.28 0.21
N ILE A 156 -1.60 4.37 0.97
CA ILE A 156 -1.78 5.72 0.42
C ILE A 156 -0.81 5.98 -0.74
N ALA A 157 0.48 5.63 -0.60
CA ALA A 157 1.44 5.83 -1.67
C ALA A 157 1.08 5.07 -2.94
N GLY A 158 0.68 3.80 -2.81
CA GLY A 158 0.25 2.96 -3.93
C GLY A 158 -1.02 3.49 -4.59
N ARG A 159 -2.04 3.83 -3.80
CA ARG A 159 -3.32 4.39 -4.30
C ARG A 159 -3.11 5.72 -5.02
N LEU A 160 -2.27 6.60 -4.48
CA LEU A 160 -1.95 7.88 -5.13
C LEU A 160 -1.12 7.68 -6.41
N ALA A 161 -0.30 6.64 -6.49
CA ALA A 161 0.42 6.27 -7.71
C ALA A 161 -0.47 5.57 -8.75
N GLY A 162 -1.65 5.12 -8.36
CA GLY A 162 -2.60 4.41 -9.21
C GLY A 162 -2.24 2.94 -9.45
N VAL A 163 -1.38 2.34 -8.59
CA VAL A 163 -1.04 0.92 -8.66
C VAL A 163 -2.01 0.09 -7.82
N TYR A 164 -2.10 -1.21 -8.11
CA TYR A 164 -2.87 -2.15 -7.29
C TYR A 164 -2.24 -2.29 -5.90
N THR A 165 -3.02 -2.21 -4.84
CA THR A 165 -2.52 -2.18 -3.47
C THR A 165 -2.98 -3.39 -2.68
N ILE A 166 -2.03 -4.12 -2.13
CA ILE A 166 -2.27 -5.23 -1.21
C ILE A 166 -1.76 -4.84 0.17
N MET A 167 -2.65 -4.85 1.14
CA MET A 167 -2.24 -4.69 2.53
C MET A 167 -2.07 -6.06 3.18
N VAL A 168 -0.99 -6.23 3.93
CA VAL A 168 -0.80 -7.41 4.77
C VAL A 168 -0.87 -7.01 6.24
N GLU A 169 -1.23 -7.98 7.10
CA GLU A 169 -1.09 -7.75 8.53
C GLU A 169 0.38 -7.78 8.91
N ARG A 170 0.73 -7.03 9.95
CA ARG A 170 2.12 -6.89 10.39
C ARG A 170 2.76 -8.23 10.73
N TYR A 171 4.00 -8.39 10.31
CA TYR A 171 4.82 -9.58 10.59
C TYR A 171 5.01 -9.81 12.10
N SER A 172 5.25 -8.74 12.87
CA SER A 172 5.55 -8.78 14.29
C SER A 172 4.72 -7.76 15.08
N LYS A 173 4.47 -8.08 16.37
CA LYS A 173 3.85 -7.13 17.30
C LYS A 173 4.84 -6.09 17.86
N LYS A 174 6.15 -6.32 17.67
CA LYS A 174 7.18 -5.38 18.10
C LYS A 174 7.33 -4.29 17.05
N GLU A 175 6.92 -3.09 17.38
CA GLU A 175 6.98 -1.90 16.51
C GLU A 175 7.57 -0.72 17.29
N ILE A 176 8.11 0.26 16.58
CA ILE A 176 8.54 1.52 17.18
C ILE A 176 7.31 2.29 17.65
N TRP A 177 7.45 3.00 18.77
CA TRP A 177 6.38 3.72 19.46
C TRP A 177 5.57 4.66 18.54
N TYR A 178 6.19 5.36 17.58
CA TYR A 178 5.49 6.27 16.68
C TYR A 178 4.66 5.54 15.61
N VAL A 179 5.00 4.30 15.28
CA VAL A 179 4.17 3.43 14.43
C VAL A 179 2.98 2.93 15.23
N VAL A 180 3.21 2.49 16.47
CA VAL A 180 2.14 2.07 17.41
C VAL A 180 1.11 3.18 17.58
N LEU A 181 1.53 4.45 17.64
CA LEU A 181 0.63 5.60 17.82
C LEU A 181 -0.35 5.78 16.64
N LYS A 182 0.00 5.33 15.44
CA LYS A 182 -0.85 5.40 14.24
C LYS A 182 -1.87 4.27 14.15
N ARG A 183 -1.61 3.14 14.81
CA ARG A 183 -2.44 1.92 14.70
C ARG A 183 -3.92 2.12 15.13
N PRO A 184 -4.25 2.88 16.20
CA PRO A 184 -5.65 3.17 16.50
C PRO A 184 -6.38 3.90 15.36
N LEU A 185 -5.70 4.85 14.70
CA LEU A 185 -6.26 5.56 13.56
C LEU A 185 -6.44 4.62 12.35
N GLU A 186 -5.50 3.71 12.12
CA GLU A 186 -5.63 2.68 11.08
C GLU A 186 -6.81 1.76 11.36
N GLN A 187 -7.02 1.34 12.61
CA GLN A 187 -8.17 0.52 13.00
C GLN A 187 -9.51 1.24 12.74
N ILE A 188 -9.57 2.55 13.00
CA ILE A 188 -10.76 3.36 12.67
C ILE A 188 -11.00 3.36 11.16
N VAL A 189 -9.96 3.57 10.34
CA VAL A 189 -10.08 3.53 8.88
C VAL A 189 -10.54 2.14 8.42
N ARG A 190 -9.94 1.06 8.93
CA ARG A 190 -10.32 -0.33 8.62
C ARG A 190 -11.78 -0.61 8.98
N PHE A 191 -12.23 -0.17 10.15
CA PHE A 191 -13.62 -0.34 10.59
C PHE A 191 -14.61 0.33 9.63
N PHE A 192 -14.39 1.59 9.25
CA PHE A 192 -15.26 2.31 8.31
C PHE A 192 -15.14 1.80 6.88
N ALA A 193 -13.99 1.34 6.46
CA ALA A 193 -13.75 0.77 5.13
C ALA A 193 -14.14 -0.72 5.03
N ARG A 194 -14.50 -1.36 6.14
CA ARG A 194 -14.96 -2.77 6.23
C ARG A 194 -13.95 -3.81 5.71
N TYR A 195 -12.66 -3.65 6.07
CA TYR A 195 -11.62 -4.63 5.76
C TYR A 195 -10.72 -4.91 6.96
#